data_12c20fbe29f19b9bdf15ad68677c100e
#
_entry.id   12c20fbe29f19b9bdf15ad68677c100e
#
_cell.length_a   1.000
_cell.length_b   1.000
_cell.length_c   1.000
_cell.angle_alpha   90.00
_cell.angle_beta   90.00
_cell.angle_gamma   90.00
#
_symmetry.space_group_name_H-M   'P 1'
#
loop_
_entity.id
_entity.type
_entity.pdbx_description
1 polymer ?
#
loop_
_entity_poly.entity_id
_entity_poly.type
_entity_poly.pdbx_seq_one_letter_code
_entity_poly.pdbx_strand_id
1 'polypeptide(L)'
;MQTLCRHATPLGPVLLTADEAGLTGLWFAGQARAPLPPGALPPEGDSPALAQARRWLDEYFAGRQPGFMPPLHLAGSEFQRAVWDILRAIPYGCTVTYGDIARRLAPQSPTGRMSAQAVGGAVGRNPVSILVPCHRVVGAAGRLTGYAGGLERKRWLLEWEAAHVAPLSVSLRSPAPPKGEPSVPPSNPANEW
;
A
#
# COMPACT_ATOMS: atom_id res chain seq x y z
N MET A 1 15.54 2.32 -22.34
CA MET A 1 15.87 3.77 -22.12
C MET A 1 14.80 4.33 -21.20
N GLN A 2 15.13 5.23 -20.24
CA GLN A 2 14.15 5.78 -19.31
C GLN A 2 13.52 7.07 -19.89
N THR A 3 12.20 7.21 -19.77
CA THR A 3 11.44 8.40 -20.17
C THR A 3 10.73 9.00 -18.98
N LEU A 4 10.42 10.30 -19.04
CA LEU A 4 9.72 11.05 -18.00
C LEU A 4 8.49 11.75 -18.57
N CYS A 5 7.42 11.80 -17.79
CA CYS A 5 6.32 12.73 -18.05
C CYS A 5 5.85 13.40 -16.75
N ARG A 6 5.14 14.52 -16.92
CA ARG A 6 4.49 15.25 -15.84
C ARG A 6 2.99 15.00 -15.91
N HIS A 7 2.37 14.90 -14.75
CA HIS A 7 0.92 14.74 -14.65
C HIS A 7 0.37 15.62 -13.52
N ALA A 8 -0.73 16.32 -13.80
CA ALA A 8 -1.39 17.16 -12.81
C ALA A 8 -2.27 16.30 -11.90
N THR A 9 -2.22 16.57 -10.60
CA THR A 9 -3.11 15.95 -9.62
C THR A 9 -3.67 17.00 -8.66
N PRO A 10 -4.77 16.71 -7.94
CA PRO A 10 -5.28 17.60 -6.89
C PRO A 10 -4.25 17.94 -5.80
N LEU A 11 -3.23 17.11 -5.62
CA LEU A 11 -2.15 17.31 -4.65
C LEU A 11 -0.91 18.01 -5.22
N GLY A 12 -1.05 18.56 -6.42
CA GLY A 12 0.03 19.16 -7.18
C GLY A 12 0.60 18.24 -8.26
N PRO A 13 1.47 18.75 -9.11
CA PRO A 13 2.04 17.96 -10.21
C PRO A 13 2.92 16.83 -9.69
N VAL A 14 2.83 15.68 -10.35
CA VAL A 14 3.71 14.53 -10.13
C VAL A 14 4.61 14.32 -11.34
N LEU A 15 5.76 13.73 -11.09
CA LEU A 15 6.71 13.27 -12.08
C LEU A 15 6.61 11.75 -12.16
N LEU A 16 6.49 11.22 -13.35
CA LEU A 16 6.41 9.80 -13.66
C LEU A 16 7.62 9.41 -14.50
N THR A 17 8.29 8.34 -14.15
CA THR A 17 9.34 7.75 -15.00
C THR A 17 9.03 6.30 -15.31
N ALA A 18 9.39 5.87 -16.51
CA ALA A 18 9.28 4.48 -16.94
C ALA A 18 10.44 4.09 -17.85
N ASP A 19 10.71 2.81 -17.89
CA ASP A 19 11.56 2.16 -18.88
C ASP A 19 10.76 1.10 -19.67
N GLU A 20 11.44 0.27 -20.42
CA GLU A 20 10.82 -0.78 -21.24
C GLU A 20 10.10 -1.85 -20.40
N ALA A 21 10.51 -2.05 -19.15
CA ALA A 21 9.92 -3.04 -18.25
C ALA A 21 8.71 -2.50 -17.47
N GLY A 22 8.59 -1.16 -17.29
CA GLY A 22 7.48 -0.58 -16.57
C GLY A 22 7.78 0.75 -15.90
N LEU A 23 6.88 1.15 -15.00
CA LEU A 23 7.01 2.38 -14.21
C LEU A 23 8.13 2.22 -13.18
N THR A 24 9.12 3.11 -13.24
CA THR A 24 10.29 3.12 -12.35
C THR A 24 10.18 4.16 -11.24
N GLY A 25 9.33 5.18 -11.41
CA GLY A 25 9.16 6.23 -10.41
C GLY A 25 7.85 7.01 -10.55
N LEU A 26 7.35 7.46 -9.41
CA LEU A 26 6.27 8.44 -9.27
C LEU A 26 6.50 9.22 -7.99
N TRP A 27 6.63 10.53 -8.09
CA TRP A 27 6.80 11.41 -6.93
C TRP A 27 6.25 12.80 -7.20
N PHE A 28 5.92 13.50 -6.12
CA PHE A 28 5.44 14.88 -6.21
C PHE A 28 6.58 15.82 -6.60
N ALA A 29 6.28 16.80 -7.45
CA ALA A 29 7.24 17.85 -7.77
C ALA A 29 7.68 18.57 -6.49
N GLY A 30 8.99 18.79 -6.33
CA GLY A 30 9.57 19.40 -5.13
C GLY A 30 9.71 18.47 -3.92
N GLN A 31 9.44 17.17 -4.06
CA GLN A 31 9.68 16.21 -2.99
C GLN A 31 11.17 16.08 -2.67
N ALA A 32 11.53 16.17 -1.39
CA ALA A 32 12.91 16.26 -0.92
C ALA A 32 13.81 15.03 -1.24
N ARG A 33 13.21 13.91 -1.63
CA ARG A 33 13.91 12.66 -2.00
C ARG A 33 13.30 12.07 -3.26
N ALA A 34 13.29 12.86 -4.32
CA ALA A 34 13.00 12.30 -5.64
C ALA A 34 14.08 11.29 -5.98
N PRO A 35 13.75 10.06 -6.41
CA PRO A 35 14.71 9.02 -6.75
C PRO A 35 15.35 9.26 -8.12
N LEU A 36 15.68 10.51 -8.44
CA LEU A 36 16.34 10.87 -9.68
C LEU A 36 17.84 10.74 -9.52
N PRO A 37 18.54 10.20 -10.52
CA PRO A 37 19.98 10.24 -10.54
C PRO A 37 20.45 11.71 -10.51
N PRO A 38 21.53 12.02 -9.78
CA PRO A 38 22.11 13.35 -9.82
C PRO A 38 22.51 13.72 -11.26
N GLY A 39 21.98 14.82 -11.77
CA GLY A 39 22.53 15.46 -12.95
C GLY A 39 21.63 15.57 -14.19
N ALA A 40 20.65 14.73 -14.44
CA ALA A 40 19.72 14.92 -15.55
C ALA A 40 18.39 14.20 -15.34
N LEU A 41 17.31 14.91 -15.55
CA LEU A 41 15.98 14.29 -15.74
C LEU A 41 16.06 13.45 -17.03
N PRO A 42 15.43 12.26 -17.05
CA PRO A 42 15.22 11.55 -18.31
C PRO A 42 14.52 12.45 -19.33
N PRO A 43 14.72 12.22 -20.64
CA PRO A 43 14.03 12.99 -21.66
C PRO A 43 12.50 12.88 -21.48
N GLU A 44 11.82 13.98 -21.73
CA GLU A 44 10.35 13.96 -21.75
C GLU A 44 9.87 13.10 -22.93
N GLY A 45 8.88 12.26 -22.64
CA GLY A 45 8.34 11.34 -23.63
C GLY A 45 7.16 10.57 -23.08
N ASP A 46 6.60 9.72 -23.91
CA ASP A 46 5.50 8.84 -23.53
C ASP A 46 5.87 7.36 -23.73
N SER A 47 5.19 6.51 -22.97
CA SER A 47 5.28 5.06 -23.09
C SER A 47 3.96 4.43 -22.64
N PRO A 48 3.69 3.18 -23.04
CA PRO A 48 2.50 2.48 -22.56
C PRO A 48 2.38 2.45 -21.04
N ALA A 49 3.49 2.31 -20.31
CA ALA A 49 3.52 2.32 -18.85
C ALA A 49 3.16 3.70 -18.28
N LEU A 50 3.68 4.78 -18.86
CA LEU A 50 3.34 6.15 -18.45
C LEU A 50 1.88 6.48 -18.76
N ALA A 51 1.36 6.09 -19.92
CA ALA A 51 -0.04 6.28 -20.27
C ALA A 51 -0.99 5.54 -19.30
N GLN A 52 -0.67 4.29 -18.96
CA GLN A 52 -1.43 3.53 -17.98
C GLN A 52 -1.35 4.15 -16.57
N ALA A 53 -0.18 4.65 -16.16
CA ALA A 53 -0.02 5.28 -14.86
C ALA A 53 -0.83 6.59 -14.75
N ARG A 54 -0.86 7.42 -15.79
CA ARG A 54 -1.73 8.62 -15.85
C ARG A 54 -3.19 8.23 -15.72
N ARG A 55 -3.66 7.28 -16.53
CA ARG A 55 -5.05 6.79 -16.46
C ARG A 55 -5.39 6.25 -15.08
N TRP A 56 -4.47 5.52 -14.45
CA TRP A 56 -4.65 5.01 -13.09
C TRP A 56 -4.83 6.15 -12.08
N LEU A 57 -4.00 7.19 -12.19
CA LEU A 57 -4.10 8.38 -11.32
C LEU A 57 -5.41 9.14 -11.55
N ASP A 58 -5.85 9.29 -12.80
CA ASP A 58 -7.11 9.95 -13.14
C ASP A 58 -8.31 9.20 -12.53
N GLU A 59 -8.32 7.87 -12.60
CA GLU A 59 -9.34 7.05 -11.97
C GLU A 59 -9.29 7.16 -10.44
N TYR A 60 -8.10 7.09 -9.84
CA TYR A 60 -7.89 7.21 -8.40
C TYR A 60 -8.39 8.57 -7.87
N PHE A 61 -7.99 9.66 -8.49
CA PHE A 61 -8.41 11.02 -8.09
C PHE A 61 -9.84 11.38 -8.52
N ALA A 62 -10.50 10.55 -9.30
CA ALA A 62 -11.94 10.61 -9.52
C ALA A 62 -12.75 9.83 -8.46
N GLY A 63 -12.11 9.35 -7.38
CA GLY A 63 -12.76 8.60 -6.31
C GLY A 63 -13.06 7.14 -6.65
N ARG A 64 -12.51 6.63 -7.72
CA ARG A 64 -12.65 5.21 -8.10
C ARG A 64 -11.42 4.42 -7.68
N GLN A 65 -11.62 3.20 -7.22
CA GLN A 65 -10.51 2.26 -7.05
C GLN A 65 -10.17 1.67 -8.43
N PRO A 66 -9.00 1.98 -9.03
CA PRO A 66 -8.65 1.44 -10.34
C PRO A 66 -8.57 -0.09 -10.31
N GLY A 67 -9.25 -0.74 -11.28
CA GLY A 67 -9.29 -2.20 -11.40
C GLY A 67 -8.06 -2.81 -12.08
N PHE A 68 -7.03 -2.02 -12.34
CA PHE A 68 -5.79 -2.46 -12.99
C PHE A 68 -4.58 -1.84 -12.30
N MET A 69 -3.39 -2.39 -12.56
CA MET A 69 -2.12 -1.84 -12.10
C MET A 69 -1.19 -1.73 -13.30
N PRO A 70 -0.61 -0.55 -13.56
CA PRO A 70 0.45 -0.41 -14.57
C PRO A 70 1.61 -1.36 -14.26
N PRO A 71 2.35 -1.82 -15.27
CA PRO A 71 3.56 -2.58 -15.02
C PRO A 71 4.55 -1.74 -14.21
N LEU A 72 5.09 -2.33 -13.13
CA LEU A 72 6.05 -1.69 -12.23
C LEU A 72 7.41 -2.34 -12.38
N HIS A 73 8.45 -1.51 -12.52
CA HIS A 73 9.84 -1.93 -12.47
C HIS A 73 10.55 -1.27 -11.29
N LEU A 74 10.45 -1.90 -10.12
CA LEU A 74 10.95 -1.36 -8.86
C LEU A 74 12.37 -1.83 -8.57
N ALA A 75 13.35 -0.95 -8.75
CA ALA A 75 14.74 -1.19 -8.38
C ALA A 75 14.93 -0.99 -6.87
N GLY A 76 15.50 -1.99 -6.19
CA GLY A 76 15.74 -1.94 -4.75
C GLY A 76 16.36 -3.23 -4.22
N SER A 77 16.83 -3.21 -2.97
CA SER A 77 17.30 -4.42 -2.31
C SER A 77 16.16 -5.43 -2.14
N GLU A 78 16.51 -6.68 -1.90
CA GLU A 78 15.53 -7.74 -1.63
C GLU A 78 14.58 -7.36 -0.49
N PHE A 79 15.13 -6.82 0.60
CA PHE A 79 14.35 -6.33 1.73
C PHE A 79 13.40 -5.20 1.34
N GLN A 80 13.85 -4.22 0.53
CA GLN A 80 13.00 -3.14 0.06
C GLN A 80 11.84 -3.66 -0.81
N ARG A 81 12.14 -4.57 -1.74
CA ARG A 81 11.11 -5.18 -2.58
C ARG A 81 10.09 -5.96 -1.75
N ALA A 82 10.54 -6.75 -0.76
CA ALA A 82 9.64 -7.48 0.15
C ALA A 82 8.71 -6.52 0.93
N VAL A 83 9.23 -5.38 1.38
CA VAL A 83 8.40 -4.34 2.01
C VAL A 83 7.40 -3.77 1.01
N TRP A 84 7.82 -3.39 -0.20
CA TRP A 84 6.94 -2.79 -1.21
C TRP A 84 5.86 -3.75 -1.71
N ASP A 85 6.13 -5.05 -1.76
CA ASP A 85 5.13 -6.07 -2.06
C ASP A 85 4.05 -6.14 -0.98
N ILE A 86 4.44 -6.01 0.29
CA ILE A 86 3.47 -5.87 1.39
C ILE A 86 2.64 -4.59 1.24
N LEU A 87 3.28 -3.46 0.88
CA LEU A 87 2.55 -2.21 0.66
C LEU A 87 1.48 -2.36 -0.41
N ARG A 88 1.80 -2.99 -1.52
CA ARG A 88 0.87 -3.22 -2.65
C ARG A 88 -0.34 -4.09 -2.26
N ALA A 89 -0.16 -4.94 -1.25
CA ALA A 89 -1.23 -5.80 -0.73
C ALA A 89 -2.14 -5.09 0.30
N ILE A 90 -1.84 -3.86 0.72
CA ILE A 90 -2.71 -3.11 1.63
C ILE A 90 -3.94 -2.62 0.86
N PRO A 91 -5.16 -3.02 1.24
CA PRO A 91 -6.36 -2.63 0.53
C PRO A 91 -6.58 -1.10 0.55
N TYR A 92 -7.32 -0.61 -0.44
CA TYR A 92 -7.77 0.77 -0.51
C TYR A 92 -8.58 1.15 0.75
N GLY A 93 -8.29 2.31 1.34
CA GLY A 93 -8.92 2.78 2.57
C GLY A 93 -8.49 2.07 3.86
N CYS A 94 -7.58 1.09 3.78
CA CYS A 94 -7.04 0.40 4.95
C CYS A 94 -5.66 0.93 5.33
N THR A 95 -5.31 0.81 6.61
CA THR A 95 -3.99 1.17 7.10
C THR A 95 -3.35 0.00 7.86
N VAL A 96 -2.02 -0.04 7.86
CA VAL A 96 -1.22 -0.95 8.68
C VAL A 96 -0.14 -0.16 9.40
N THR A 97 0.38 -0.68 10.51
CA THR A 97 1.50 -0.04 11.20
C THR A 97 2.84 -0.54 10.69
N TYR A 98 3.90 0.26 10.88
CA TYR A 98 5.28 -0.21 10.63
C TYR A 98 5.60 -1.47 11.43
N GLY A 99 5.03 -1.60 12.63
CA GLY A 99 5.18 -2.79 13.48
C GLY A 99 4.51 -4.03 12.88
N ASP A 100 3.35 -3.89 12.24
CA ASP A 100 2.66 -5.00 11.58
C ASP A 100 3.50 -5.55 10.42
N ILE A 101 4.05 -4.66 9.60
CA ILE A 101 4.94 -5.05 8.50
C ILE A 101 6.20 -5.73 9.06
N ALA A 102 6.78 -5.17 10.13
CA ALA A 102 7.97 -5.75 10.77
C ALA A 102 7.69 -7.16 11.29
N ARG A 103 6.56 -7.39 11.97
CA ARG A 103 6.15 -8.74 12.42
C ARG A 103 5.97 -9.70 11.26
N ARG A 104 5.38 -9.26 10.14
CA ARG A 104 5.18 -10.09 8.96
C ARG A 104 6.49 -10.50 8.28
N LEU A 105 7.51 -9.65 8.33
CA LEU A 105 8.84 -9.92 7.74
C LEU A 105 9.81 -10.60 8.71
N ALA A 106 9.53 -10.62 10.01
CA ALA A 106 10.41 -11.20 11.02
C ALA A 106 10.82 -12.65 10.72
N PRO A 107 9.94 -13.56 10.26
CA PRO A 107 10.32 -14.94 9.93
C PRO A 107 11.33 -15.05 8.79
N GLN A 108 11.45 -14.05 7.93
CA GLN A 108 12.38 -14.00 6.79
C GLN A 108 13.76 -13.44 7.19
N SER A 109 13.88 -12.92 8.43
CA SER A 109 15.13 -12.39 8.94
C SER A 109 15.98 -13.51 9.56
N PRO A 110 17.31 -13.52 9.37
CA PRO A 110 18.22 -14.49 10.00
C PRO A 110 18.10 -14.56 11.53
N THR A 111 17.69 -13.46 12.15
CA THR A 111 17.52 -13.36 13.61
C THR A 111 16.11 -13.63 14.10
N GLY A 112 15.15 -13.90 13.20
CA GLY A 112 13.73 -14.01 13.52
C GLY A 112 13.11 -12.70 14.02
N ARG A 113 13.81 -11.56 13.84
CA ARG A 113 13.37 -10.23 14.30
C ARG A 113 13.49 -9.21 13.18
N MET A 114 12.55 -8.26 13.14
CA MET A 114 12.59 -7.14 12.22
C MET A 114 12.20 -5.84 12.97
N SER A 115 12.96 -4.78 12.76
CA SER A 115 12.63 -3.50 13.41
C SER A 115 11.67 -2.68 12.59
N ALA A 116 10.72 -2.01 13.25
CA ALA A 116 9.83 -1.05 12.61
C ALA A 116 10.60 0.14 11.98
N GLN A 117 11.77 0.47 12.52
CA GLN A 117 12.64 1.50 11.97
C GLN A 117 13.25 1.09 10.61
N ALA A 118 13.73 -0.15 10.48
CA ALA A 118 14.23 -0.69 9.22
C ALA A 118 13.12 -0.70 8.15
N VAL A 119 11.91 -1.15 8.53
CA VAL A 119 10.72 -1.09 7.67
C VAL A 119 10.43 0.35 7.27
N GLY A 120 10.44 1.30 8.21
CA GLY A 120 10.24 2.73 7.93
C GLY A 120 11.25 3.28 6.92
N GLY A 121 12.51 2.86 7.01
CA GLY A 121 13.53 3.18 6.01
C GLY A 121 13.21 2.66 4.61
N ALA A 122 12.73 1.42 4.49
CA ALA A 122 12.32 0.82 3.22
C ALA A 122 11.05 1.47 2.65
N VAL A 123 10.04 1.72 3.51
CA VAL A 123 8.81 2.45 3.15
C VAL A 123 9.14 3.85 2.62
N GLY A 124 10.05 4.57 3.28
CA GLY A 124 10.48 5.92 2.87
C GLY A 124 11.30 5.96 1.57
N ARG A 125 11.81 4.82 1.10
CA ARG A 125 12.51 4.67 -0.19
C ARG A 125 11.61 4.15 -1.31
N ASN A 126 10.30 4.06 -1.09
CA ASN A 126 9.37 3.69 -2.15
C ASN A 126 9.52 4.65 -3.36
N PRO A 127 9.87 4.12 -4.55
CA PRO A 127 10.06 4.97 -5.72
C PRO A 127 8.77 5.38 -6.41
N VAL A 128 7.65 4.67 -6.17
CA VAL A 128 6.38 4.89 -6.88
C VAL A 128 5.29 5.24 -5.87
N SER A 129 5.22 6.50 -5.47
CA SER A 129 4.22 6.98 -4.52
C SER A 129 2.79 6.74 -5.04
N ILE A 130 1.81 6.64 -4.16
CA ILE A 130 0.39 6.41 -4.42
C ILE A 130 0.11 4.99 -4.95
N LEU A 131 0.65 4.59 -6.10
CA LEU A 131 0.45 3.25 -6.68
C LEU A 131 1.02 2.16 -5.77
N VAL A 132 2.20 2.40 -5.19
CA VAL A 132 2.72 1.62 -4.06
C VAL A 132 2.37 2.41 -2.79
N PRO A 133 1.33 2.03 -2.05
CA PRO A 133 0.64 2.93 -1.14
C PRO A 133 1.35 3.08 0.22
N CYS A 134 2.55 3.65 0.22
CA CYS A 134 3.30 3.93 1.44
C CYS A 134 2.58 4.93 2.39
N HIS A 135 1.62 5.71 1.87
CA HIS A 135 0.76 6.56 2.68
C HIS A 135 -0.17 5.75 3.61
N ARG A 136 -0.50 4.49 3.28
CA ARG A 136 -1.31 3.60 4.13
C ARG A 136 -0.55 3.02 5.32
N VAL A 137 0.76 3.29 5.46
CA VAL A 137 1.54 2.85 6.62
C VAL A 137 1.58 3.96 7.67
N VAL A 138 1.12 3.66 8.88
CA VAL A 138 1.01 4.61 9.99
C VAL A 138 1.87 4.17 11.18
N GLY A 139 2.12 5.08 12.11
CA GLY A 139 2.76 4.76 13.37
C GLY A 139 1.84 4.00 14.33
N ALA A 140 2.35 3.64 15.50
CA ALA A 140 1.55 3.04 16.55
C ALA A 140 0.35 3.94 16.90
N ALA A 141 -0.79 3.33 17.22
CA ALA A 141 -2.05 4.01 17.49
C ALA A 141 -2.52 4.95 16.36
N GLY A 142 -2.21 4.62 15.09
CA GLY A 142 -2.67 5.38 13.92
C GLY A 142 -1.97 6.71 13.70
N ARG A 143 -0.88 7.01 14.41
CA ARG A 143 -0.18 8.30 14.27
C ARG A 143 0.36 8.49 12.87
N LEU A 144 0.13 9.65 12.29
CA LEU A 144 0.72 10.03 11.02
C LEU A 144 2.21 10.31 11.21
N THR A 145 3.04 9.49 10.61
CA THR A 145 4.51 9.62 10.66
C THR A 145 5.07 9.31 9.28
N GLY A 146 6.14 10.00 8.92
CA GLY A 146 6.97 9.74 7.75
C GLY A 146 6.20 9.56 6.44
N TYR A 147 6.37 10.51 5.52
CA TYR A 147 5.92 10.38 4.14
C TYR A 147 6.84 11.24 3.27
N ALA A 148 7.37 10.65 2.20
CA ALA A 148 8.30 11.36 1.32
C ALA A 148 7.64 12.57 0.63
N GLY A 149 6.35 12.48 0.33
CA GLY A 149 5.54 13.57 -0.22
C GLY A 149 5.05 14.62 0.80
N GLY A 150 5.38 14.45 2.10
CA GLY A 150 4.92 15.35 3.19
C GLY A 150 3.64 14.87 3.88
N LEU A 151 3.52 15.16 5.18
CA LEU A 151 2.43 14.63 6.01
C LEU A 151 1.04 15.16 5.60
N GLU A 152 0.96 16.38 5.07
CA GLU A 152 -0.32 16.94 4.58
C GLU A 152 -0.89 16.11 3.42
N ARG A 153 -0.05 15.75 2.45
CA ARG A 153 -0.47 14.86 1.34
C ARG A 153 -0.84 13.46 1.85
N LYS A 154 -0.10 12.94 2.85
CA LYS A 154 -0.43 11.64 3.45
C LYS A 154 -1.81 11.67 4.11
N ARG A 155 -2.11 12.72 4.89
CA ARG A 155 -3.40 12.91 5.53
C ARG A 155 -4.50 12.97 4.47
N TRP A 156 -4.33 13.81 3.48
CA TRP A 156 -5.30 13.98 2.41
C TRP A 156 -5.58 12.66 1.67
N LEU A 157 -4.55 11.89 1.33
CA LEU A 157 -4.71 10.59 0.66
C LEU A 157 -5.50 9.59 1.52
N LEU A 158 -5.22 9.53 2.81
CA LEU A 158 -5.96 8.65 3.73
C LEU A 158 -7.43 9.07 3.88
N GLU A 159 -7.69 10.37 4.02
CA GLU A 159 -9.06 10.91 4.09
C GLU A 159 -9.80 10.71 2.77
N TRP A 160 -9.12 10.93 1.65
CA TRP A 160 -9.65 10.67 0.32
C TRP A 160 -10.09 9.21 0.16
N GLU A 161 -9.22 8.29 0.48
CA GLU A 161 -9.54 6.87 0.39
C GLU A 161 -10.68 6.47 1.34
N ALA A 162 -10.66 6.96 2.58
CA ALA A 162 -11.73 6.69 3.54
C ALA A 162 -13.11 7.18 3.07
N ALA A 163 -13.14 8.32 2.36
CA ALA A 163 -14.38 8.89 1.82
C ALA A 163 -14.90 8.13 0.58
N HIS A 164 -14.02 7.40 -0.14
CA HIS A 164 -14.34 6.73 -1.40
C HIS A 164 -14.25 5.20 -1.32
N VAL A 165 -14.09 4.63 -0.13
CA VAL A 165 -14.29 3.18 0.07
C VAL A 165 -15.74 2.88 -0.25
N ALA A 166 -15.99 2.02 -1.24
CA ALA A 166 -17.32 1.48 -1.46
C ALA A 166 -17.79 0.83 -0.14
N PRO A 167 -19.01 1.12 0.35
CA PRO A 167 -19.52 0.45 1.52
C PRO A 167 -19.38 -1.05 1.28
N LEU A 168 -18.64 -1.74 2.14
CA LEU A 168 -18.58 -3.18 2.12
C LEU A 168 -20.02 -3.66 2.10
N SER A 169 -20.45 -4.27 1.02
CA SER A 169 -21.71 -4.98 1.00
C SER A 169 -21.61 -5.97 2.16
N VAL A 170 -22.35 -5.72 3.23
CA VAL A 170 -22.41 -6.57 4.43
C VAL A 170 -23.08 -7.86 4.02
N SER A 171 -22.31 -8.74 3.41
CA SER A 171 -22.68 -10.14 3.15
C SER A 171 -21.66 -11.08 3.81
N LEU A 172 -21.33 -10.77 5.05
CA LEU A 172 -20.81 -11.74 6.00
C LEU A 172 -21.79 -11.78 7.19
N ARG A 173 -23.03 -12.17 6.92
CA ARG A 173 -23.77 -12.90 7.91
C ARG A 173 -23.00 -14.21 8.10
N SER A 174 -22.19 -14.29 9.14
CA SER A 174 -21.90 -15.59 9.75
C SER A 174 -23.25 -16.30 9.90
N PRO A 175 -23.40 -17.53 9.39
CA PRO A 175 -24.58 -18.31 9.72
C PRO A 175 -24.63 -18.38 11.24
N ALA A 176 -25.75 -17.97 11.82
CA ALA A 176 -26.00 -18.15 13.23
C ALA A 176 -25.82 -19.66 13.52
N PRO A 177 -25.14 -20.03 14.62
CA PRO A 177 -25.06 -21.42 15.01
C PRO A 177 -26.47 -21.98 15.11
N PRO A 178 -26.71 -23.21 14.64
CA PRO A 178 -28.04 -23.82 14.76
C PRO A 178 -28.41 -23.81 16.22
N LYS A 179 -29.65 -23.35 16.51
CA LYS A 179 -30.24 -23.40 17.84
C LYS A 179 -30.19 -24.85 18.28
N GLY A 180 -29.40 -25.12 19.33
CA GLY A 180 -29.26 -26.45 19.89
C GLY A 180 -30.61 -27.04 20.25
N GLU A 181 -30.85 -28.27 19.84
CA GLU A 181 -31.90 -29.10 20.39
C GLU A 181 -31.70 -29.26 21.88
N PRO A 182 -32.77 -29.37 22.68
CA PRO A 182 -32.64 -29.53 24.13
C PRO A 182 -31.92 -30.82 24.44
N SER A 183 -30.78 -30.72 25.13
CA SER A 183 -30.00 -31.83 25.61
C SER A 183 -30.85 -32.66 26.60
N VAL A 184 -31.11 -33.91 26.23
CA VAL A 184 -31.62 -34.94 27.15
C VAL A 184 -30.54 -35.18 28.23
N PRO A 185 -30.88 -35.09 29.51
CA PRO A 185 -29.91 -35.36 30.55
C PRO A 185 -29.49 -36.86 30.53
N PRO A 186 -28.23 -37.18 30.80
CA PRO A 186 -27.76 -38.57 30.84
C PRO A 186 -28.43 -39.29 32.02
N SER A 187 -29.10 -40.40 31.69
CA SER A 187 -29.59 -41.34 32.69
C SER A 187 -28.45 -41.88 33.53
N ASN A 188 -28.58 -41.69 34.84
CA ASN A 188 -27.71 -42.23 35.86
C ASN A 188 -27.88 -43.75 35.98
N PRO A 189 -26.90 -44.60 35.79
CA PRO A 189 -26.95 -45.95 36.28
C PRO A 189 -26.41 -45.99 37.69
N ALA A 190 -27.33 -45.91 38.65
CA ALA A 190 -27.01 -46.35 39.99
C ALA A 190 -27.07 -47.90 40.05
N ASN A 191 -26.11 -48.46 40.75
CA ASN A 191 -26.08 -49.80 41.35
C ASN A 191 -25.99 -51.02 40.40
N GLU A 192 -24.87 -51.69 40.47
CA GLU A 192 -24.85 -53.01 41.12
C GLU A 192 -23.39 -53.54 41.21
N TRP A 193 -23.06 -53.89 42.48
CA TRP A 193 -21.95 -54.74 43.03
C TRP A 193 -20.51 -54.26 43.00
#